data_7a24bdbc799cff34ee5a0ded562207b5
#
_entry.id   7a24bdbc799cff34ee5a0ded562207b5
#
_cell.length_a   1.000
_cell.length_b   1.000
_cell.length_c   1.000
_cell.angle_alpha   90.00
_cell.angle_beta   90.00
_cell.angle_gamma   90.00
#
_symmetry.space_group_name_H-M   'P 1'
#
loop_
_entity.id
_entity.type
_entity.pdbx_description
1 polymer ?
#
loop_
_entity_poly.entity_id
_entity_poly.type
_entity_poly.pdbx_seq_one_letter_code
_entity_poly.pdbx_strand_id
1 'polypeptide(L)'
;MNFSRLQFLCFACLIAIFALGAKRQVATQTSEKSERNAATEESITFSSVHVDGPYIAMTFDDGPSATLTPKLLDLLAGRHIKVTFFVIGENVAEHPEIVARAAREGHEIGNHSWSHPNFAKMSEERVHQQLWQTDTAIQNATGTRPTLMRPPYGSITAREKRWIHDELGYDIILWDVDPYDWKRPGPAVVRSRIIKETQPGSIVLSHDIHPGTIEAMPSTLDALAAKGFKFVTVSELIRMAVLQRAPASPQPAATTSVPATIAPSPSPSAPPSRKLSLGS
;
A
#
# COMPACT_ATOMS: atom_id res chain seq x y z
N MET A 1 48.45 37.44 45.69
CA MET A 1 47.49 37.32 44.55
C MET A 1 46.93 35.91 44.59
N ASN A 2 45.60 35.80 44.74
CA ASN A 2 44.92 34.58 45.20
C ASN A 2 44.78 33.53 44.10
N PHE A 3 45.51 32.45 44.17
CA PHE A 3 45.48 31.26 43.32
C PHE A 3 44.12 30.47 43.40
N SER A 4 43.33 30.67 44.46
CA SER A 4 42.08 29.95 44.71
C SER A 4 40.91 30.38 43.86
N ARG A 5 40.85 31.64 43.37
CA ARG A 5 39.76 32.14 42.55
C ARG A 5 39.78 31.67 41.12
N LEU A 6 40.96 31.36 40.57
CA LEU A 6 41.12 30.91 39.19
C LEU A 6 40.70 29.43 39.00
N GLN A 7 40.90 28.60 40.04
CA GLN A 7 40.50 27.20 40.03
C GLN A 7 38.96 27.02 40.12
N PHE A 8 38.28 27.88 40.88
CA PHE A 8 36.80 27.84 40.97
C PHE A 8 36.11 28.26 39.65
N LEU A 9 36.66 29.20 38.89
CA LEU A 9 36.10 29.62 37.62
C LEU A 9 36.23 28.51 36.52
N CYS A 10 37.37 27.79 36.49
CA CYS A 10 37.55 26.68 35.55
C CYS A 10 36.59 25.51 35.82
N PHE A 11 36.32 25.19 37.10
CA PHE A 11 35.41 24.09 37.45
C PHE A 11 33.95 24.43 37.12
N ALA A 12 33.52 25.67 37.31
CA ALA A 12 32.18 26.14 36.97
C ALA A 12 31.95 26.15 35.45
N CYS A 13 32.95 26.51 34.63
CA CYS A 13 32.86 26.46 33.17
C CYS A 13 32.77 25.02 32.64
N LEU A 14 33.53 24.07 33.21
CA LEU A 14 33.47 22.64 32.81
C LEU A 14 32.11 22.01 33.10
N ILE A 15 31.49 22.32 34.26
CA ILE A 15 30.14 21.83 34.60
C ILE A 15 29.08 22.43 33.69
N ALA A 16 29.19 23.71 33.31
CA ALA A 16 28.27 24.37 32.41
C ALA A 16 28.33 23.77 30.98
N ILE A 17 29.52 23.44 30.49
CA ILE A 17 29.71 22.81 29.16
C ILE A 17 29.14 21.38 29.14
N PHE A 18 29.32 20.60 30.22
CA PHE A 18 28.76 19.27 30.37
C PHE A 18 27.23 19.30 30.46
N ALA A 19 26.64 20.26 31.18
CA ALA A 19 25.20 20.42 31.27
C ALA A 19 24.55 20.87 29.96
N LEU A 20 25.23 21.71 29.17
CA LEU A 20 24.78 22.10 27.83
C LEU A 20 24.86 20.91 26.82
N GLY A 21 25.91 20.12 26.88
CA GLY A 21 26.08 18.93 26.07
C GLY A 21 25.00 17.87 26.35
N ALA A 22 24.71 17.61 27.63
CA ALA A 22 23.67 16.66 28.02
C ALA A 22 22.25 17.12 27.58
N LYS A 23 21.92 18.41 27.73
CA LYS A 23 20.63 18.97 27.26
C LYS A 23 20.51 18.88 25.75
N ARG A 24 21.59 19.07 24.98
CA ARG A 24 21.57 18.98 23.54
C ARG A 24 21.40 17.54 23.07
N GLN A 25 22.06 16.57 23.72
CA GLN A 25 21.87 15.14 23.43
C GLN A 25 20.45 14.65 23.74
N VAL A 26 19.86 15.05 24.86
CA VAL A 26 18.47 14.69 25.19
C VAL A 26 17.50 15.29 24.19
N ALA A 27 17.68 16.55 23.77
CA ALA A 27 16.84 17.20 22.77
C ALA A 27 16.93 16.49 21.41
N THR A 28 18.13 16.08 20.98
CA THR A 28 18.32 15.37 19.72
C THR A 28 17.69 13.97 19.76
N GLN A 29 17.85 13.23 20.85
CA GLN A 29 17.20 11.92 21.02
C GLN A 29 15.68 11.99 21.07
N THR A 30 15.13 13.07 21.65
CA THR A 30 13.67 13.27 21.69
C THR A 30 13.12 13.63 20.32
N SER A 31 13.85 14.42 19.52
CA SER A 31 13.50 14.73 18.13
C SER A 31 13.55 13.48 17.24
N GLU A 32 14.64 12.71 17.30
CA GLU A 32 14.78 11.47 16.52
C GLU A 32 13.74 10.42 16.90
N LYS A 33 13.36 10.32 18.17
CA LYS A 33 12.28 9.43 18.62
C LYS A 33 10.92 9.91 18.14
N SER A 34 10.68 11.23 18.13
CA SER A 34 9.44 11.83 17.62
C SER A 34 9.32 11.65 16.09
N GLU A 35 10.40 11.86 15.34
CA GLU A 35 10.43 11.65 13.90
C GLU A 35 10.29 10.16 13.52
N ARG A 36 10.90 9.26 14.30
CA ARG A 36 10.77 7.82 14.09
C ARG A 36 9.35 7.33 14.38
N ASN A 37 8.70 7.87 15.44
CA ASN A 37 7.31 7.56 15.75
C ASN A 37 6.35 8.13 14.67
N ALA A 38 6.58 9.36 14.19
CA ALA A 38 5.80 9.96 13.10
C ALA A 38 5.96 9.16 11.78
N ALA A 39 7.19 8.73 11.45
CA ALA A 39 7.44 7.89 10.29
C ALA A 39 6.75 6.51 10.40
N THR A 40 6.62 5.98 11.62
CA THR A 40 5.91 4.71 11.88
C THR A 40 4.40 4.89 11.75
N GLU A 41 3.82 6.00 12.24
CA GLU A 41 2.39 6.32 12.05
C GLU A 41 2.03 6.57 10.57
N GLU A 42 2.91 7.19 9.80
CA GLU A 42 2.74 7.37 8.35
C GLU A 42 2.73 6.04 7.59
N SER A 43 3.40 5.01 8.11
CA SER A 43 3.50 3.71 7.47
C SER A 43 2.28 2.79 7.64
N ILE A 44 1.37 3.07 8.58
CA ILE A 44 0.17 2.25 8.86
C ILE A 44 -1.13 2.89 8.37
N THR A 45 -1.09 4.11 7.85
CA THR A 45 -2.26 4.84 7.34
C THR A 45 -1.91 5.50 6.01
N PHE A 46 -2.70 5.20 4.98
CA PHE A 46 -2.46 5.65 3.62
C PHE A 46 -3.67 6.41 3.08
N SER A 47 -3.52 7.69 2.76
CA SER A 47 -4.50 8.47 1.99
C SER A 47 -4.13 8.55 0.52
N SER A 48 -2.85 8.54 0.24
CA SER A 48 -2.21 8.43 -1.08
C SER A 48 -0.84 7.80 -0.89
N VAL A 49 -0.17 7.42 -1.96
CA VAL A 49 1.14 6.78 -1.89
C VAL A 49 2.08 7.42 -2.91
N HIS A 50 3.28 7.82 -2.48
CA HIS A 50 4.29 8.32 -3.43
C HIS A 50 4.86 7.16 -4.25
N VAL A 51 4.67 7.19 -5.57
CA VAL A 51 5.14 6.18 -6.52
C VAL A 51 5.74 6.83 -7.76
N ASP A 52 6.77 6.19 -8.32
CA ASP A 52 7.28 6.56 -9.62
C ASP A 52 6.36 5.97 -10.71
N GLY A 53 5.85 6.86 -11.57
CA GLY A 53 4.96 6.50 -12.66
C GLY A 53 3.47 6.76 -12.36
N PRO A 54 2.61 6.60 -13.38
CA PRO A 54 1.22 7.07 -13.34
C PRO A 54 0.27 6.02 -12.73
N TYR A 55 0.62 5.43 -11.60
CA TYR A 55 -0.20 4.40 -10.93
C TYR A 55 -1.20 5.05 -9.98
N ILE A 56 -2.42 4.54 -9.95
CA ILE A 56 -3.52 4.97 -9.07
C ILE A 56 -4.32 3.78 -8.58
N ALA A 57 -4.97 3.90 -7.43
CA ALA A 57 -5.93 2.93 -6.91
C ALA A 57 -7.35 3.51 -6.95
N MET A 58 -8.24 2.92 -7.76
CA MET A 58 -9.68 3.15 -7.65
C MET A 58 -10.24 2.26 -6.55
N THR A 59 -11.04 2.82 -5.66
CA THR A 59 -11.65 2.07 -4.56
C THR A 59 -13.14 2.31 -4.49
N PHE A 60 -13.88 1.27 -4.04
CA PHE A 60 -15.33 1.30 -3.93
C PHE A 60 -15.75 0.80 -2.55
N ASP A 61 -16.51 1.64 -1.83
CA ASP A 61 -16.96 1.39 -0.47
C ASP A 61 -18.45 0.98 -0.45
N ASP A 62 -18.86 0.43 0.69
CA ASP A 62 -20.24 0.09 1.08
C ASP A 62 -20.87 -1.13 0.40
N GLY A 63 -20.26 -1.67 -0.65
CA GLY A 63 -20.77 -2.86 -1.34
C GLY A 63 -20.66 -4.16 -0.52
N PRO A 64 -21.09 -5.29 -1.12
CA PRO A 64 -21.68 -5.38 -2.44
C PRO A 64 -23.13 -4.96 -2.51
N SER A 65 -23.53 -4.32 -3.63
CA SER A 65 -24.91 -4.16 -4.02
C SER A 65 -25.32 -5.29 -4.96
N ALA A 66 -26.46 -5.95 -4.70
CA ALA A 66 -26.96 -7.04 -5.53
C ALA A 66 -27.06 -6.71 -7.03
N THR A 67 -27.33 -5.44 -7.37
CA THR A 67 -27.60 -5.02 -8.75
C THR A 67 -26.53 -4.14 -9.36
N LEU A 68 -25.79 -3.38 -8.57
CA LEU A 68 -24.83 -2.38 -9.06
C LEU A 68 -23.41 -2.92 -9.09
N THR A 69 -22.97 -3.63 -8.04
CA THR A 69 -21.63 -4.23 -8.01
C THR A 69 -21.38 -5.20 -9.17
N PRO A 70 -22.31 -6.10 -9.56
CA PRO A 70 -22.12 -6.93 -10.75
C PRO A 70 -21.93 -6.15 -12.04
N LYS A 71 -22.65 -5.04 -12.23
CA LYS A 71 -22.48 -4.16 -13.41
C LYS A 71 -21.11 -3.49 -13.44
N LEU A 72 -20.60 -3.09 -12.25
CA LEU A 72 -19.27 -2.55 -12.12
C LEU A 72 -18.20 -3.61 -12.44
N LEU A 73 -18.36 -4.83 -11.95
CA LEU A 73 -17.45 -5.94 -12.26
C LEU A 73 -17.41 -6.24 -13.77
N ASP A 74 -18.55 -6.28 -14.45
CA ASP A 74 -18.61 -6.45 -15.91
C ASP A 74 -17.86 -5.34 -16.65
N LEU A 75 -18.03 -4.10 -16.20
CA LEU A 75 -17.36 -2.92 -16.73
C LEU A 75 -15.83 -3.00 -16.56
N LEU A 76 -15.37 -3.39 -15.37
CA LEU A 76 -13.96 -3.51 -15.03
C LEU A 76 -13.30 -4.67 -15.79
N ALA A 77 -13.98 -5.81 -15.90
CA ALA A 77 -13.51 -6.96 -16.65
C ALA A 77 -13.28 -6.62 -18.13
N GLY A 78 -14.23 -5.90 -18.78
CA GLY A 78 -14.11 -5.47 -20.17
C GLY A 78 -12.94 -4.49 -20.43
N ARG A 79 -12.38 -3.90 -19.38
CA ARG A 79 -11.22 -2.97 -19.45
C ARG A 79 -9.95 -3.55 -18.85
N HIS A 80 -9.98 -4.77 -18.33
CA HIS A 80 -8.86 -5.41 -17.61
C HIS A 80 -8.34 -4.57 -16.42
N ILE A 81 -9.22 -3.80 -15.78
CA ILE A 81 -8.90 -2.93 -14.65
C ILE A 81 -9.12 -3.71 -13.36
N LYS A 82 -8.15 -3.61 -12.42
CA LYS A 82 -8.29 -4.10 -11.05
C LYS A 82 -8.44 -2.93 -10.10
N VAL A 83 -9.26 -3.14 -9.05
CA VAL A 83 -9.63 -2.14 -8.05
C VAL A 83 -9.67 -2.79 -6.67
N THR A 84 -9.85 -1.98 -5.62
CA THR A 84 -10.07 -2.45 -4.26
C THR A 84 -11.49 -2.13 -3.83
N PHE A 85 -12.20 -3.13 -3.29
CA PHE A 85 -13.53 -2.99 -2.71
C PHE A 85 -13.42 -3.05 -1.19
N PHE A 86 -13.90 -2.03 -0.48
CA PHE A 86 -14.07 -2.05 0.97
C PHE A 86 -15.52 -2.39 1.28
N VAL A 87 -15.75 -3.64 1.69
CA VAL A 87 -17.09 -4.21 1.77
C VAL A 87 -17.66 -4.17 3.18
N ILE A 88 -18.97 -3.91 3.31
CA ILE A 88 -19.73 -4.01 4.54
C ILE A 88 -20.08 -5.48 4.79
N GLY A 89 -19.81 -5.97 6.01
CA GLY A 89 -19.98 -7.36 6.35
C GLY A 89 -21.42 -7.88 6.22
N GLU A 90 -22.43 -7.08 6.57
CA GLU A 90 -23.85 -7.41 6.36
C GLU A 90 -24.14 -7.68 4.88
N ASN A 91 -23.65 -6.83 3.99
CA ASN A 91 -23.84 -6.97 2.54
C ASN A 91 -23.07 -8.19 1.98
N VAL A 92 -21.89 -8.50 2.55
CA VAL A 92 -21.15 -9.73 2.19
C VAL A 92 -21.94 -10.98 2.60
N ALA A 93 -22.54 -10.97 3.78
CA ALA A 93 -23.35 -12.09 4.27
C ALA A 93 -24.61 -12.32 3.41
N GLU A 94 -25.21 -11.25 2.88
CA GLU A 94 -26.34 -11.33 1.97
C GLU A 94 -25.95 -11.76 0.54
N HIS A 95 -24.76 -11.36 0.04
CA HIS A 95 -24.32 -11.56 -1.34
C HIS A 95 -22.87 -12.08 -1.42
N PRO A 96 -22.54 -13.20 -0.77
CA PRO A 96 -21.17 -13.71 -0.74
C PRO A 96 -20.63 -14.08 -2.14
N GLU A 97 -21.50 -14.48 -3.07
CA GLU A 97 -21.15 -14.84 -4.45
C GLU A 97 -20.59 -13.66 -5.25
N ILE A 98 -21.04 -12.43 -4.95
CA ILE A 98 -20.54 -11.22 -5.63
C ILE A 98 -19.12 -10.92 -5.16
N VAL A 99 -18.85 -10.99 -3.85
CA VAL A 99 -17.50 -10.79 -3.30
C VAL A 99 -16.55 -11.90 -3.74
N ALA A 100 -17.03 -13.15 -3.75
CA ALA A 100 -16.28 -14.27 -4.31
C ALA A 100 -15.94 -14.06 -5.80
N ARG A 101 -16.86 -13.50 -6.58
CA ARG A 101 -16.63 -13.14 -7.99
C ARG A 101 -15.55 -12.06 -8.09
N ALA A 102 -15.67 -10.97 -7.34
CA ALA A 102 -14.70 -9.88 -7.35
C ALA A 102 -13.27 -10.37 -7.03
N ALA A 103 -13.13 -11.21 -6.00
CA ALA A 103 -11.85 -11.81 -5.63
C ALA A 103 -11.28 -12.73 -6.74
N ARG A 104 -12.12 -13.60 -7.34
CA ARG A 104 -11.69 -14.46 -8.46
C ARG A 104 -11.28 -13.67 -9.70
N GLU A 105 -11.89 -12.53 -9.94
CA GLU A 105 -11.51 -11.63 -11.03
C GLU A 105 -10.23 -10.82 -10.73
N GLY A 106 -9.64 -10.98 -9.52
CA GLY A 106 -8.38 -10.37 -9.11
C GLY A 106 -8.52 -8.96 -8.56
N HIS A 107 -9.72 -8.57 -8.12
CA HIS A 107 -9.91 -7.38 -7.31
C HIS A 107 -9.50 -7.65 -5.87
N GLU A 108 -9.04 -6.62 -5.19
CA GLU A 108 -8.72 -6.68 -3.76
C GLU A 108 -9.97 -6.42 -2.92
N ILE A 109 -10.12 -7.16 -1.84
CA ILE A 109 -11.22 -7.01 -0.90
C ILE A 109 -10.65 -6.52 0.44
N GLY A 110 -11.15 -5.38 0.92
CA GLY A 110 -10.86 -4.80 2.22
C GLY A 110 -12.08 -4.81 3.13
N ASN A 111 -11.82 -4.65 4.43
CA ASN A 111 -12.85 -4.62 5.47
C ASN A 111 -13.38 -3.18 5.66
N HIS A 112 -14.73 -3.00 5.58
CA HIS A 112 -15.39 -1.72 5.84
C HIS A 112 -16.35 -1.77 7.04
N SER A 113 -16.03 -2.60 8.05
CA SER A 113 -16.89 -2.89 9.21
C SER A 113 -18.11 -3.76 8.88
N TRP A 114 -18.81 -4.22 9.92
CA TRP A 114 -19.99 -5.06 9.76
C TRP A 114 -21.21 -4.26 9.28
N SER A 115 -21.53 -3.13 9.98
CA SER A 115 -22.77 -2.34 9.77
C SER A 115 -22.51 -0.84 9.62
N HIS A 116 -21.31 -0.43 9.24
CA HIS A 116 -20.91 0.94 8.97
C HIS A 116 -21.06 1.95 10.14
N PRO A 117 -20.69 1.60 11.40
CA PRO A 117 -20.76 2.54 12.52
C PRO A 117 -19.55 3.49 12.53
N ASN A 118 -19.70 4.63 13.19
CA ASN A 118 -18.56 5.56 13.42
C ASN A 118 -17.65 5.02 14.53
N PHE A 119 -16.45 4.53 14.18
CA PHE A 119 -15.50 3.91 15.11
C PHE A 119 -15.07 4.84 16.22
N ALA A 120 -14.75 6.10 15.95
CA ALA A 120 -14.34 7.07 16.95
C ALA A 120 -15.40 7.32 18.06
N LYS A 121 -16.60 6.76 17.93
CA LYS A 121 -17.68 6.82 18.94
C LYS A 121 -17.96 5.45 19.59
N MET A 122 -17.13 4.45 19.34
CA MET A 122 -17.32 3.09 19.85
C MET A 122 -16.25 2.71 20.88
N SER A 123 -16.51 1.68 21.66
CA SER A 123 -15.48 1.01 22.44
C SER A 123 -14.61 0.13 21.55
N GLU A 124 -13.34 -0.09 21.92
CA GLU A 124 -12.43 -0.96 21.18
C GLU A 124 -13.02 -2.37 20.96
N GLU A 125 -13.65 -2.94 21.98
CA GLU A 125 -14.31 -4.23 21.89
C GLU A 125 -15.39 -4.29 20.80
N ARG A 126 -16.19 -3.23 20.69
CA ARG A 126 -17.21 -3.14 19.63
C ARG A 126 -16.59 -2.98 18.25
N VAL A 127 -15.53 -2.19 18.14
CA VAL A 127 -14.79 -2.06 16.87
C VAL A 127 -14.19 -3.39 16.47
N HIS A 128 -13.58 -4.11 17.43
CA HIS A 128 -13.05 -5.46 17.19
C HIS A 128 -14.15 -6.42 16.68
N GLN A 129 -15.33 -6.40 17.28
CA GLN A 129 -16.46 -7.22 16.84
C GLN A 129 -16.90 -6.89 15.42
N GLN A 130 -16.98 -5.60 15.05
CA GLN A 130 -17.30 -5.13 13.70
C GLN A 130 -16.30 -5.67 12.67
N LEU A 131 -15.01 -5.56 12.96
CA LEU A 131 -13.96 -6.02 12.06
C LEU A 131 -13.93 -7.55 11.96
N TRP A 132 -14.01 -8.27 13.08
CA TRP A 132 -13.97 -9.72 13.11
C TRP A 132 -15.15 -10.37 12.38
N GLN A 133 -16.37 -9.87 12.55
CA GLN A 133 -17.54 -10.39 11.84
C GLN A 133 -17.40 -10.22 10.34
N THR A 134 -16.92 -9.06 9.89
CA THR A 134 -16.68 -8.77 8.47
C THR A 134 -15.59 -9.65 7.89
N ASP A 135 -14.47 -9.83 8.63
CA ASP A 135 -13.39 -10.76 8.24
C ASP A 135 -13.91 -12.16 8.01
N THR A 136 -14.74 -12.64 8.95
CA THR A 136 -15.33 -13.97 8.85
C THR A 136 -16.19 -14.10 7.60
N ALA A 137 -17.02 -13.09 7.29
CA ALA A 137 -17.85 -13.11 6.10
C ALA A 137 -17.00 -13.08 4.82
N ILE A 138 -15.99 -12.20 4.75
CA ILE A 138 -15.08 -12.10 3.61
C ILE A 138 -14.30 -13.41 3.42
N GLN A 139 -13.74 -13.97 4.50
CA GLN A 139 -12.98 -15.22 4.44
C GLN A 139 -13.84 -16.40 3.99
N ASN A 140 -15.08 -16.48 4.45
CA ASN A 140 -16.02 -17.51 4.01
C ASN A 140 -16.35 -17.38 2.51
N ALA A 141 -16.49 -16.16 2.01
CA ALA A 141 -16.79 -15.90 0.60
C ALA A 141 -15.59 -16.10 -0.33
N THR A 142 -14.38 -15.71 0.09
CA THR A 142 -13.20 -15.60 -0.77
C THR A 142 -12.10 -16.61 -0.48
N GLY A 143 -12.11 -17.24 0.70
CA GLY A 143 -11.04 -18.09 1.23
C GLY A 143 -9.86 -17.30 1.81
N THR A 144 -9.88 -15.95 1.78
CA THR A 144 -8.77 -15.12 2.21
C THR A 144 -9.23 -14.05 3.19
N ARG A 145 -8.46 -13.86 4.28
CA ARG A 145 -8.69 -12.75 5.22
C ARG A 145 -8.14 -11.44 4.62
N PRO A 146 -8.88 -10.32 4.71
CA PRO A 146 -8.38 -9.02 4.26
C PRO A 146 -7.27 -8.50 5.18
N THR A 147 -6.32 -7.77 4.59
CA THR A 147 -5.22 -7.07 5.30
C THR A 147 -5.39 -5.57 5.29
N LEU A 148 -6.35 -5.06 4.53
CA LEU A 148 -6.71 -3.65 4.47
C LEU A 148 -8.06 -3.41 5.13
N MET A 149 -8.17 -2.30 5.86
CA MET A 149 -9.44 -1.81 6.33
C MET A 149 -9.60 -0.32 6.02
N ARG A 150 -10.83 0.09 5.78
CA ARG A 150 -11.19 1.51 5.72
C ARG A 150 -12.22 1.79 6.80
N PRO A 151 -11.95 2.73 7.74
CA PRO A 151 -12.92 3.06 8.77
C PRO A 151 -14.11 3.80 8.17
N PRO A 152 -15.35 3.46 8.55
CA PRO A 152 -16.53 4.22 8.15
C PRO A 152 -16.37 5.72 8.38
N TYR A 153 -16.77 6.53 7.37
CA TYR A 153 -16.62 7.99 7.37
C TYR A 153 -15.17 8.50 7.44
N GLY A 154 -14.15 7.64 7.30
CA GLY A 154 -12.75 7.99 7.60
C GLY A 154 -12.52 8.28 9.09
N SER A 155 -13.49 7.97 9.96
CA SER A 155 -13.52 8.37 11.37
C SER A 155 -12.84 7.33 12.24
N ILE A 156 -11.59 7.62 12.63
CA ILE A 156 -10.74 6.75 13.44
C ILE A 156 -9.75 7.60 14.24
N THR A 157 -9.54 7.25 15.50
CA THR A 157 -8.56 7.92 16.36
C THR A 157 -7.15 7.38 16.16
N ALA A 158 -6.11 8.15 16.52
CA ALA A 158 -4.72 7.70 16.47
C ALA A 158 -4.47 6.44 17.34
N ARG A 159 -5.20 6.29 18.44
CA ARG A 159 -5.13 5.11 19.29
C ARG A 159 -5.71 3.89 18.59
N GLU A 160 -6.89 4.03 17.96
CA GLU A 160 -7.53 2.95 17.22
C GLU A 160 -6.67 2.48 16.05
N LYS A 161 -6.07 3.40 15.29
CA LYS A 161 -5.16 3.05 14.19
C LYS A 161 -4.03 2.13 14.64
N ARG A 162 -3.39 2.46 15.78
CA ARG A 162 -2.27 1.68 16.30
C ARG A 162 -2.70 0.29 16.71
N TRP A 163 -3.69 0.14 17.59
CA TRP A 163 -4.07 -1.19 18.05
C TRP A 163 -4.68 -2.05 16.95
N ILE A 164 -5.44 -1.47 16.00
CA ILE A 164 -5.97 -2.19 14.84
C ILE A 164 -4.82 -2.73 13.98
N HIS A 165 -3.78 -1.93 13.76
CA HIS A 165 -2.60 -2.38 13.04
C HIS A 165 -1.82 -3.43 13.83
N ASP A 166 -1.47 -3.14 15.09
CA ASP A 166 -0.57 -3.96 15.90
C ASP A 166 -1.20 -5.31 16.30
N GLU A 167 -2.50 -5.33 16.60
CA GLU A 167 -3.18 -6.52 17.09
C GLU A 167 -3.93 -7.29 15.99
N LEU A 168 -4.48 -6.58 15.01
CA LEU A 168 -5.28 -7.20 13.95
C LEU A 168 -4.56 -7.28 12.61
N GLY A 169 -3.42 -6.61 12.44
CA GLY A 169 -2.58 -6.66 11.24
C GLY A 169 -3.16 -5.93 10.04
N TYR A 170 -3.96 -4.89 10.26
CA TYR A 170 -4.51 -4.08 9.18
C TYR A 170 -3.66 -2.86 8.86
N ASP A 171 -3.51 -2.55 7.58
CA ASP A 171 -3.22 -1.21 7.13
C ASP A 171 -4.52 -0.42 7.00
N ILE A 172 -4.51 0.83 7.47
CA ILE A 172 -5.66 1.73 7.48
C ILE A 172 -5.65 2.58 6.21
N ILE A 173 -6.69 2.43 5.38
CA ILE A 173 -6.77 3.09 4.09
C ILE A 173 -7.80 4.22 4.15
N LEU A 174 -7.35 5.42 3.85
CA LEU A 174 -8.16 6.59 3.61
C LEU A 174 -8.16 6.91 2.10
N TRP A 175 -8.29 8.19 1.73
CA TRP A 175 -8.30 8.65 0.34
C TRP A 175 -7.78 10.09 0.25
N ASP A 176 -7.33 10.49 -0.91
CA ASP A 176 -6.97 11.87 -1.28
C ASP A 176 -7.90 12.45 -2.34
N VAL A 177 -8.69 11.61 -3.02
CA VAL A 177 -9.69 12.05 -4.00
C VAL A 177 -11.07 11.62 -3.54
N ASP A 178 -11.95 12.61 -3.21
CA ASP A 178 -13.36 12.39 -2.85
C ASP A 178 -14.29 13.08 -3.88
N PRO A 179 -14.94 12.34 -4.78
CA PRO A 179 -15.87 12.92 -5.74
C PRO A 179 -17.19 13.36 -5.10
N TYR A 180 -17.41 13.06 -3.81
CA TYR A 180 -18.69 13.28 -3.10
C TYR A 180 -19.86 12.61 -3.82
N ASP A 181 -19.69 11.43 -4.37
CA ASP A 181 -20.71 10.65 -5.08
C ASP A 181 -21.86 10.26 -4.15
N TRP A 182 -21.58 10.06 -2.86
CA TRP A 182 -22.54 9.83 -1.79
C TRP A 182 -23.55 11.00 -1.61
N LYS A 183 -23.22 12.22 -2.05
CA LYS A 183 -24.15 13.36 -2.14
C LYS A 183 -25.06 13.29 -3.37
N ARG A 184 -24.87 12.31 -4.26
CA ARG A 184 -25.63 12.10 -5.50
C ARG A 184 -25.67 13.34 -6.43
N PRO A 185 -24.51 13.96 -6.73
CA PRO A 185 -24.46 15.20 -7.53
C PRO A 185 -24.71 14.95 -9.03
N GLY A 186 -24.88 13.68 -9.43
CA GLY A 186 -25.01 13.24 -10.81
C GLY A 186 -23.68 12.79 -11.41
N PRO A 187 -23.75 11.90 -12.44
CA PRO A 187 -22.59 11.20 -12.98
C PRO A 187 -21.54 12.15 -13.60
N ALA A 188 -21.96 13.21 -14.26
CA ALA A 188 -21.04 14.18 -14.86
C ALA A 188 -20.17 14.90 -13.82
N VAL A 189 -20.73 15.20 -12.64
CA VAL A 189 -20.00 15.86 -11.55
C VAL A 189 -19.02 14.89 -10.89
N VAL A 190 -19.45 13.65 -10.61
CA VAL A 190 -18.58 12.57 -10.10
C VAL A 190 -17.38 12.38 -11.01
N ARG A 191 -17.64 12.19 -12.32
CA ARG A 191 -16.59 12.06 -13.34
C ARG A 191 -15.62 13.23 -13.33
N SER A 192 -16.15 14.46 -13.36
CA SER A 192 -15.33 15.68 -13.44
C SER A 192 -14.38 15.81 -12.27
N ARG A 193 -14.85 15.55 -11.04
CA ARG A 193 -14.04 15.63 -9.83
C ARG A 193 -12.94 14.58 -9.83
N ILE A 194 -13.25 13.31 -10.09
CA ILE A 194 -12.25 12.25 -10.16
C ILE A 194 -11.16 12.61 -11.17
N ILE A 195 -11.52 12.98 -12.42
CA ILE A 195 -10.53 13.28 -13.46
C ILE A 195 -9.67 14.49 -13.13
N LYS A 196 -10.23 15.49 -12.43
CA LYS A 196 -9.54 16.73 -12.07
C LYS A 196 -8.54 16.51 -10.93
N GLU A 197 -8.92 15.74 -9.92
CA GLU A 197 -8.19 15.64 -8.66
C GLU A 197 -7.19 14.49 -8.63
N THR A 198 -7.39 13.45 -9.46
CA THR A 198 -6.50 12.29 -9.50
C THR A 198 -5.11 12.64 -10.01
N GLN A 199 -4.10 12.20 -9.24
CA GLN A 199 -2.67 12.33 -9.51
C GLN A 199 -1.97 10.96 -9.35
N PRO A 200 -0.71 10.79 -9.81
CA PRO A 200 0.06 9.58 -9.52
C PRO A 200 0.11 9.30 -8.01
N GLY A 201 -0.22 8.07 -7.64
CA GLY A 201 -0.28 7.65 -6.24
C GLY A 201 -1.60 7.91 -5.53
N SER A 202 -2.60 8.49 -6.19
CA SER A 202 -3.92 8.73 -5.61
C SER A 202 -4.65 7.44 -5.25
N ILE A 203 -5.35 7.49 -4.11
CA ILE A 203 -6.37 6.53 -3.68
C ILE A 203 -7.73 7.22 -3.81
N VAL A 204 -8.52 6.80 -4.79
CA VAL A 204 -9.79 7.45 -5.15
C VAL A 204 -10.94 6.77 -4.44
N LEU A 205 -11.71 7.53 -3.65
CA LEU A 205 -12.95 7.08 -3.04
C LEU A 205 -14.09 7.06 -4.06
N SER A 206 -14.91 6.04 -4.03
CA SER A 206 -16.21 5.94 -4.69
C SER A 206 -17.09 4.92 -3.96
N HIS A 207 -18.38 4.83 -4.32
CA HIS A 207 -19.31 3.88 -3.70
C HIS A 207 -20.06 3.12 -4.78
N ASP A 208 -20.00 1.78 -4.75
CA ASP A 208 -20.65 0.92 -5.75
C ASP A 208 -22.13 0.65 -5.50
N ILE A 209 -22.68 1.31 -4.48
CA ILE A 209 -24.09 1.29 -4.12
C ILE A 209 -24.91 2.46 -4.70
N HIS A 210 -24.27 3.36 -5.45
CA HIS A 210 -24.94 4.52 -6.05
C HIS A 210 -25.03 4.41 -7.57
N PRO A 211 -26.26 4.45 -8.16
CA PRO A 211 -26.44 4.35 -9.60
C PRO A 211 -25.66 5.39 -10.39
N GLY A 212 -25.60 6.64 -9.92
CA GLY A 212 -24.87 7.73 -10.57
C GLY A 212 -23.36 7.53 -10.59
N THR A 213 -22.80 6.82 -9.60
CA THR A 213 -21.40 6.42 -9.61
C THR A 213 -21.14 5.40 -10.70
N ILE A 214 -21.97 4.35 -10.77
CA ILE A 214 -21.83 3.31 -11.80
C ILE A 214 -22.00 3.89 -13.21
N GLU A 215 -22.92 4.81 -13.41
CA GLU A 215 -23.12 5.53 -14.68
C GLU A 215 -21.89 6.39 -15.05
N ALA A 216 -21.22 6.99 -14.07
CA ALA A 216 -20.02 7.79 -14.29
C ALA A 216 -18.79 6.97 -14.70
N MET A 217 -18.67 5.71 -14.20
CA MET A 217 -17.45 4.92 -14.28
C MET A 217 -16.95 4.64 -15.71
N PRO A 218 -17.77 4.26 -16.72
CA PRO A 218 -17.25 3.98 -18.07
C PRO A 218 -16.38 5.12 -18.59
N SER A 219 -16.92 6.32 -18.64
CA SER A 219 -16.25 7.49 -19.19
C SER A 219 -15.16 8.03 -18.26
N THR A 220 -15.22 7.77 -16.95
CA THR A 220 -14.20 8.15 -15.98
C THR A 220 -12.95 7.31 -16.17
N LEU A 221 -13.09 5.99 -16.20
CA LEU A 221 -11.97 5.06 -16.37
C LEU A 221 -11.30 5.24 -17.73
N ASP A 222 -12.08 5.41 -18.80
CA ASP A 222 -11.56 5.67 -20.14
C ASP A 222 -10.76 6.99 -20.20
N ALA A 223 -11.25 8.04 -19.54
CA ALA A 223 -10.55 9.33 -19.50
C ALA A 223 -9.26 9.28 -18.65
N LEU A 224 -9.24 8.55 -17.54
CA LEU A 224 -8.04 8.35 -16.73
C LEU A 224 -7.00 7.51 -17.50
N ALA A 225 -7.43 6.44 -18.17
CA ALA A 225 -6.56 5.64 -19.03
C ALA A 225 -5.98 6.47 -20.19
N ALA A 226 -6.79 7.33 -20.82
CA ALA A 226 -6.34 8.25 -21.88
C ALA A 226 -5.32 9.28 -21.38
N LYS A 227 -5.36 9.66 -20.09
CA LYS A 227 -4.33 10.48 -19.43
C LYS A 227 -3.05 9.68 -19.10
N GLY A 228 -3.02 8.37 -19.37
CA GLY A 228 -1.89 7.51 -19.12
C GLY A 228 -1.88 6.85 -17.74
N PHE A 229 -2.92 7.02 -16.91
CA PHE A 229 -2.98 6.37 -15.62
C PHE A 229 -3.13 4.85 -15.75
N LYS A 230 -2.46 4.14 -14.85
CA LYS A 230 -2.49 2.69 -14.70
C LYS A 230 -3.18 2.33 -13.38
N PHE A 231 -4.18 1.47 -13.47
CA PHE A 231 -4.98 1.06 -12.33
C PHE A 231 -4.35 -0.15 -11.65
N VAL A 232 -4.17 -0.05 -10.34
CA VAL A 232 -3.66 -1.12 -9.49
C VAL A 232 -4.52 -1.21 -8.23
N THR A 233 -4.41 -2.31 -7.48
CA THR A 233 -5.03 -2.41 -6.16
C THR A 233 -4.27 -1.54 -5.14
N VAL A 234 -4.88 -1.26 -4.00
CA VAL A 234 -4.23 -0.46 -2.94
C VAL A 234 -2.97 -1.14 -2.43
N SER A 235 -3.01 -2.46 -2.17
CA SER A 235 -1.81 -3.20 -1.74
C SER A 235 -0.70 -3.19 -2.80
N GLU A 236 -1.04 -3.26 -4.08
CA GLU A 236 -0.05 -3.14 -5.16
C GLU A 236 0.58 -1.76 -5.18
N LEU A 237 -0.24 -0.69 -5.00
CA LEU A 237 0.24 0.69 -4.96
C LEU A 237 1.21 0.91 -3.77
N ILE A 238 0.85 0.44 -2.57
CA ILE A 238 1.69 0.52 -1.37
C ILE A 238 2.99 -0.27 -1.57
N ARG A 239 2.91 -1.50 -2.10
CA ARG A 239 4.08 -2.32 -2.37
C ARG A 239 5.06 -1.67 -3.36
N MET A 240 4.56 -1.00 -4.40
CA MET A 240 5.39 -0.26 -5.35
C MET A 240 6.19 0.82 -4.64
N ALA A 241 5.56 1.60 -3.75
CA ALA A 241 6.25 2.65 -2.99
C ALA A 241 7.32 2.08 -2.04
N VAL A 242 7.04 0.97 -1.38
CA VAL A 242 8.02 0.31 -0.49
C VAL A 242 9.24 -0.17 -1.27
N LEU A 243 9.02 -0.79 -2.43
CA LEU A 243 10.12 -1.27 -3.29
C LEU A 243 10.97 -0.13 -3.86
N GLN A 244 10.37 1.00 -4.19
CA GLN A 244 11.08 2.18 -4.70
C GLN A 244 11.87 2.92 -3.61
N ARG A 245 11.45 2.84 -2.34
CA ARG A 245 12.18 3.40 -1.19
C ARG A 245 13.32 2.52 -0.70
N ALA A 246 13.32 1.23 -1.03
CA ALA A 246 14.39 0.32 -0.65
C ALA A 246 15.71 0.79 -1.30
N PRO A 247 16.82 0.93 -0.52
CA PRO A 247 18.13 1.24 -1.12
C PRO A 247 18.45 0.17 -2.14
N ALA A 248 18.91 0.58 -3.32
CA ALA A 248 19.36 -0.36 -4.36
C ALA A 248 20.31 -1.35 -3.71
N SER A 249 19.99 -2.64 -3.75
CA SER A 249 20.90 -3.68 -3.27
C SER A 249 22.26 -3.46 -3.92
N PRO A 250 23.39 -3.49 -3.19
CA PRO A 250 24.70 -3.33 -3.79
C PRO A 250 24.83 -4.36 -4.90
N GLN A 251 24.91 -3.88 -6.11
CA GLN A 251 25.17 -4.71 -7.29
C GLN A 251 26.46 -5.49 -6.99
N PRO A 252 26.48 -6.84 -7.10
CA PRO A 252 27.71 -7.57 -6.89
C PRO A 252 28.76 -6.95 -7.80
N ALA A 253 29.87 -6.49 -7.20
CA ALA A 253 30.96 -5.88 -7.90
C ALA A 253 31.31 -6.78 -9.09
N ALA A 254 31.27 -6.24 -10.30
CA ALA A 254 31.66 -6.94 -11.49
C ALA A 254 33.08 -7.49 -11.22
N THR A 255 33.17 -8.81 -11.08
CA THR A 255 34.43 -9.51 -10.96
C THR A 255 35.16 -9.20 -12.25
N THR A 256 36.16 -8.32 -12.17
CA THR A 256 37.12 -8.06 -13.25
C THR A 256 37.76 -9.39 -13.56
N SER A 257 37.33 -10.02 -14.65
CA SER A 257 37.96 -11.22 -15.19
C SER A 257 39.38 -10.85 -15.57
N VAL A 258 40.33 -11.35 -14.79
CA VAL A 258 41.75 -11.32 -15.15
C VAL A 258 41.88 -12.06 -16.47
N PRO A 259 42.51 -11.49 -17.52
CA PRO A 259 42.68 -12.21 -18.77
C PRO A 259 43.57 -13.43 -18.50
N ALA A 260 43.02 -14.61 -18.78
CA ALA A 260 43.77 -15.86 -18.73
C ALA A 260 44.93 -15.81 -19.75
N THR A 261 46.16 -15.91 -19.26
CA THR A 261 47.37 -16.07 -20.04
C THR A 261 47.22 -17.35 -20.84
N ILE A 262 47.19 -17.23 -22.17
CA ILE A 262 47.11 -18.35 -23.10
C ILE A 262 48.46 -19.06 -23.06
N ALA A 263 48.48 -20.28 -22.51
CA ALA A 263 49.62 -21.20 -22.64
C ALA A 263 49.65 -21.79 -24.07
N PRO A 264 50.82 -21.98 -24.68
CA PRO A 264 50.94 -22.49 -26.04
C PRO A 264 50.47 -23.95 -26.14
N SER A 265 49.64 -24.21 -27.12
CA SER A 265 49.10 -25.52 -27.48
C SER A 265 50.21 -26.46 -27.96
N PRO A 266 50.24 -27.76 -27.57
CA PRO A 266 51.19 -28.72 -28.12
C PRO A 266 50.74 -29.13 -29.53
N SER A 267 51.74 -29.27 -30.43
CA SER A 267 51.61 -29.72 -31.82
C SER A 267 50.89 -31.08 -31.95
N PRO A 268 50.15 -31.31 -33.00
CA PRO A 268 49.46 -32.57 -33.23
C PRO A 268 50.44 -33.66 -33.73
N SER A 269 50.45 -34.79 -33.00
CA SER A 269 51.14 -36.02 -33.42
C SER A 269 50.38 -36.70 -34.53
N ALA A 270 51.16 -37.25 -35.50
CA ALA A 270 50.66 -37.90 -36.73
C ALA A 270 49.79 -39.15 -36.49
N PRO A 271 48.89 -39.47 -37.39
CA PRO A 271 47.99 -40.63 -37.26
C PRO A 271 48.67 -41.95 -37.60
N PRO A 272 48.33 -43.07 -36.92
CA PRO A 272 48.87 -44.38 -37.23
C PRO A 272 48.23 -44.97 -38.52
N SER A 273 49.09 -45.59 -39.31
CA SER A 273 48.79 -46.23 -40.57
C SER A 273 47.77 -47.40 -40.43
N ARG A 274 46.73 -47.34 -41.20
CA ARG A 274 45.70 -48.39 -41.33
C ARG A 274 46.25 -49.54 -42.16
N LYS A 275 46.47 -50.72 -41.58
CA LYS A 275 46.68 -51.96 -42.30
C LYS A 275 45.32 -52.49 -42.81
N LEU A 276 45.23 -52.62 -44.12
CA LEU A 276 44.20 -53.39 -44.80
C LEU A 276 44.49 -54.88 -44.56
N SER A 277 43.46 -55.59 -44.09
CA SER A 277 43.43 -57.05 -44.12
C SER A 277 42.29 -57.44 -45.06
N LEU A 278 42.64 -58.07 -46.20
CA LEU A 278 41.80 -58.83 -47.11
C LEU A 278 41.65 -60.25 -46.53
N GLY A 279 40.49 -60.86 -46.79
CA GLY A 279 40.34 -62.31 -46.70
C GLY A 279 38.98 -62.66 -46.06
N SER A 280 38.25 -63.22 -46.74
CA SER A 280 37.59 -64.25 -47.46
C SER A 280 36.12 -64.36 -47.09
#